data_b9aba28819ab593b41eb50a20dfeccdc
#
_entry.id   b9aba28819ab593b41eb50a20dfeccdc
#
_cell.length_a   1.000
_cell.length_b   1.000
_cell.length_c   1.000
_cell.angle_alpha   90.00
_cell.angle_beta   90.00
_cell.angle_gamma   90.00
#
_symmetry.space_group_name_H-M   'P 1'
#
loop_
_entity.id
_entity.type
_entity.pdbx_description
1 polymer ?
#
loop_
_entity_poly.entity_id
_entity_poly.type
_entity_poly.pdbx_seq_one_letter_code
_entity_poly.pdbx_strand_id
1 'polypeptide(L)'
;MDNESLPGTVVDVRNITKIFGPRPEKIEKMLKDGHSKKEILEKTDHVVALNNVSFSVQEGEIFVLMGLSGCGKSTLLRCINRLIDPTSGEVLIEGEDIVSMGDEDLQRVRREKLGMVFQSFALLPHRTVLENVGFGLEIRGIDAAERERKARTAIELVGLSGYEQSITQELSGGMQQRVGLARALASDPDILLMDEAFSALDPMIRRDMQDELLDIQDRLGKAIIFVTHDLDEALKLGDRIALMKDGRIIQVGTAEDILTNPENE
;
A
#
# COMPACT_ATOMS: atom_id res chain seq x y z
N MET A 1 -11.85 5.73 -26.57
CA MET A 1 -11.40 4.34 -26.47
C MET A 1 -11.80 3.89 -25.09
N ASP A 2 -12.82 3.06 -25.02
CA ASP A 2 -13.35 2.53 -23.78
C ASP A 2 -12.24 1.72 -23.10
N ASN A 3 -11.78 2.23 -21.97
CA ASN A 3 -10.69 1.68 -21.19
C ASN A 3 -11.30 0.67 -20.20
N GLU A 4 -11.84 -0.43 -20.75
CA GLU A 4 -12.31 -1.55 -19.91
C GLU A 4 -11.11 -2.14 -19.16
N SER A 5 -11.22 -2.26 -17.83
CA SER A 5 -10.24 -2.95 -17.00
C SER A 5 -10.11 -4.39 -17.48
N LEU A 6 -8.89 -4.92 -17.51
CA LEU A 6 -8.67 -6.33 -17.86
C LEU A 6 -9.41 -7.23 -16.86
N PRO A 7 -9.97 -8.37 -17.29
CA PRO A 7 -10.57 -9.33 -16.35
C PRO A 7 -9.61 -9.69 -15.21
N GLY A 8 -10.11 -9.67 -13.96
CA GLY A 8 -9.30 -9.95 -12.76
C GLY A 8 -8.54 -8.75 -12.20
N THR A 9 -8.68 -7.54 -12.77
CA THR A 9 -8.09 -6.33 -12.21
C THR A 9 -8.84 -5.89 -10.95
N VAL A 10 -8.13 -5.82 -9.82
CA VAL A 10 -8.69 -5.37 -8.53
C VAL A 10 -8.31 -3.93 -8.18
N VAL A 11 -7.16 -3.44 -8.68
CA VAL A 11 -6.76 -2.03 -8.58
C VAL A 11 -6.39 -1.52 -9.97
N ASP A 12 -6.96 -0.40 -10.38
CA ASP A 12 -6.61 0.27 -11.64
C ASP A 12 -6.37 1.76 -11.37
N VAL A 13 -5.12 2.16 -11.51
CA VAL A 13 -4.63 3.54 -11.29
C VAL A 13 -4.46 4.20 -12.64
N ARG A 14 -5.19 5.30 -12.88
CA ARG A 14 -5.24 5.98 -14.18
C ARG A 14 -4.81 7.43 -14.07
N ASN A 15 -3.68 7.76 -14.68
CA ASN A 15 -3.16 9.13 -14.86
C ASN A 15 -3.06 9.93 -13.55
N ILE A 16 -2.77 9.28 -12.43
CA ILE A 16 -2.70 9.93 -11.12
C ILE A 16 -1.59 10.99 -11.10
N THR A 17 -2.00 12.21 -10.81
CA THR A 17 -1.11 13.35 -10.56
C THR A 17 -1.37 13.88 -9.16
N LYS A 18 -0.30 14.14 -8.40
CA LYS A 18 -0.39 14.78 -7.08
C LYS A 18 0.60 15.93 -6.96
N ILE A 19 0.05 17.11 -6.71
CA ILE A 19 0.79 18.35 -6.51
C ILE A 19 0.42 18.89 -5.13
N PHE A 20 1.42 19.14 -4.30
CA PHE A 20 1.23 19.81 -3.01
C PHE A 20 1.46 21.31 -3.18
N GLY A 21 0.60 22.12 -2.59
CA GLY A 21 0.61 23.56 -2.65
C GLY A 21 -0.79 24.14 -2.93
N PRO A 22 -0.96 25.47 -2.86
CA PRO A 22 -2.25 26.12 -3.11
C PRO A 22 -2.62 26.13 -4.60
N ARG A 23 -3.87 25.79 -4.93
CA ARG A 23 -4.40 25.78 -6.32
C ARG A 23 -3.56 24.91 -7.27
N PRO A 24 -3.40 23.61 -6.97
CA PRO A 24 -2.53 22.70 -7.73
C PRO A 24 -2.92 22.55 -9.20
N GLU A 25 -4.16 22.78 -9.56
CA GLU A 25 -4.68 22.73 -10.94
C GLU A 25 -4.00 23.71 -11.90
N LYS A 26 -3.45 24.82 -11.39
CA LYS A 26 -2.66 25.76 -12.20
C LYS A 26 -1.30 25.19 -12.59
N ILE A 27 -0.76 24.32 -11.76
CA ILE A 27 0.55 23.72 -11.96
C ILE A 27 0.49 22.55 -12.95
N GLU A 28 -0.64 21.87 -13.04
CA GLU A 28 -0.82 20.82 -14.08
C GLU A 28 -0.61 21.36 -15.50
N LYS A 29 -0.99 22.62 -15.75
CA LYS A 29 -0.73 23.25 -17.04
C LYS A 29 0.78 23.39 -17.30
N MET A 30 1.55 23.79 -16.30
CA MET A 30 3.01 23.87 -16.42
C MET A 30 3.64 22.49 -16.70
N LEU A 31 3.14 21.42 -16.05
CA LEU A 31 3.57 20.05 -16.34
C LEU A 31 3.27 19.62 -17.78
N LYS A 32 2.08 19.96 -18.30
CA LYS A 32 1.69 19.71 -19.68
C LYS A 32 2.52 20.52 -20.69
N ASP A 33 2.93 21.73 -20.32
CA ASP A 33 3.80 22.61 -21.11
C ASP A 33 5.29 22.15 -21.03
N GLY A 34 5.60 21.06 -20.33
CA GLY A 34 6.95 20.44 -20.28
C GLY A 34 7.89 20.96 -19.21
N HIS A 35 7.42 21.79 -18.26
CA HIS A 35 8.25 22.22 -17.14
C HIS A 35 8.64 21.05 -16.23
N SER A 36 9.91 21.02 -15.81
CA SER A 36 10.41 20.03 -14.86
C SER A 36 9.88 20.29 -13.44
N LYS A 37 9.88 19.26 -12.59
CA LYS A 37 9.51 19.39 -11.17
C LYS A 37 10.38 20.44 -10.45
N LYS A 38 11.67 20.50 -10.77
CA LYS A 38 12.61 21.45 -10.19
C LYS A 38 12.24 22.90 -10.56
N GLU A 39 11.97 23.15 -11.84
CA GLU A 39 11.53 24.47 -12.30
C GLU A 39 10.19 24.91 -11.69
N ILE A 40 9.26 23.97 -11.53
CA ILE A 40 7.98 24.23 -10.88
C ILE A 40 8.19 24.62 -9.41
N LEU A 41 9.02 23.85 -8.67
CA LEU A 41 9.34 24.16 -7.28
C LEU A 41 9.99 25.52 -7.13
N GLU A 42 11.01 25.82 -7.96
CA GLU A 42 11.73 27.10 -7.90
C GLU A 42 10.86 28.32 -8.25
N LYS A 43 9.91 28.17 -9.20
CA LYS A 43 9.04 29.27 -9.67
C LYS A 43 7.79 29.45 -8.84
N THR A 44 7.29 28.40 -8.18
CA THR A 44 5.93 28.42 -7.64
C THR A 44 5.80 27.88 -6.21
N ASP A 45 6.89 27.35 -5.64
CA ASP A 45 6.93 26.68 -4.33
C ASP A 45 5.95 25.49 -4.21
N HIS A 46 5.64 24.84 -5.36
CA HIS A 46 4.81 23.63 -5.39
C HIS A 46 5.67 22.39 -5.53
N VAL A 47 5.29 21.34 -4.81
CA VAL A 47 5.94 20.03 -4.90
C VAL A 47 5.09 19.08 -5.75
N VAL A 48 5.61 18.71 -6.93
CA VAL A 48 5.00 17.67 -7.75
C VAL A 48 5.45 16.30 -7.23
N ALA A 49 4.61 15.65 -6.47
CA ALA A 49 4.90 14.32 -5.91
C ALA A 49 4.70 13.22 -6.95
N LEU A 50 3.56 13.25 -7.67
CA LEU A 50 3.20 12.29 -8.72
C LEU A 50 2.88 13.03 -10.01
N ASN A 51 3.24 12.43 -11.15
CA ASN A 51 3.04 13.01 -12.47
C ASN A 51 2.62 11.93 -13.46
N ASN A 52 1.32 11.83 -13.73
CA ASN A 52 0.73 10.96 -14.72
C ASN A 52 1.09 9.47 -14.51
N VAL A 53 0.82 8.95 -13.31
CA VAL A 53 1.11 7.56 -12.94
C VAL A 53 -0.09 6.68 -13.30
N SER A 54 0.17 5.57 -14.02
CA SER A 54 -0.85 4.58 -14.38
C SER A 54 -0.28 3.17 -14.27
N PHE A 55 -1.05 2.25 -13.69
CA PHE A 55 -0.80 0.81 -13.63
C PHE A 55 -2.04 0.07 -13.15
N SER A 56 -2.06 -1.24 -13.33
CA SER A 56 -3.12 -2.11 -12.81
C SER A 56 -2.53 -3.25 -11.99
N VAL A 57 -3.30 -3.77 -11.01
CA VAL A 57 -2.96 -4.91 -10.17
C VAL A 57 -4.06 -5.96 -10.30
N GLN A 58 -3.65 -7.21 -10.47
CA GLN A 58 -4.55 -8.34 -10.62
C GLN A 58 -4.89 -8.97 -9.27
N GLU A 59 -5.99 -9.73 -9.23
CA GLU A 59 -6.33 -10.56 -8.08
C GLU A 59 -5.19 -11.55 -7.77
N GLY A 60 -4.81 -11.67 -6.50
CA GLY A 60 -3.74 -12.57 -6.07
C GLY A 60 -2.32 -12.13 -6.44
N GLU A 61 -2.14 -10.96 -7.06
CA GLU A 61 -0.82 -10.45 -7.48
C GLU A 61 -0.12 -9.71 -6.34
N ILE A 62 1.19 -9.94 -6.17
CA ILE A 62 2.07 -9.04 -5.41
C ILE A 62 2.71 -8.06 -6.38
N PHE A 63 2.18 -6.82 -6.39
CA PHE A 63 2.70 -5.72 -7.21
C PHE A 63 3.60 -4.82 -6.38
N VAL A 64 4.88 -4.73 -6.76
CA VAL A 64 5.88 -3.96 -6.02
C VAL A 64 6.08 -2.59 -6.63
N LEU A 65 5.97 -1.54 -5.81
CA LEU A 65 6.37 -0.17 -6.14
C LEU A 65 7.77 0.09 -5.60
N MET A 66 8.77 0.11 -6.46
CA MET A 66 10.17 0.31 -6.11
C MET A 66 10.69 1.65 -6.58
N GLY A 67 11.66 2.22 -5.86
CA GLY A 67 12.37 3.46 -6.24
C GLY A 67 13.03 4.13 -5.06
N LEU A 68 13.85 5.14 -5.31
CA LEU A 68 14.58 5.87 -4.29
C LEU A 68 13.68 6.61 -3.31
N SER A 69 14.20 6.94 -2.12
CA SER A 69 13.48 7.74 -1.15
C SER A 69 13.04 9.08 -1.76
N GLY A 70 11.81 9.51 -1.47
CA GLY A 70 11.26 10.76 -1.99
C GLY A 70 10.74 10.73 -3.43
N CYS A 71 10.82 9.59 -4.17
CA CYS A 71 10.31 9.52 -5.54
C CYS A 71 8.76 9.49 -5.66
N GLY A 72 8.02 9.38 -4.54
CA GLY A 72 6.56 9.46 -4.54
C GLY A 72 5.81 8.16 -4.18
N LYS A 73 6.46 7.04 -3.88
CA LYS A 73 5.86 5.73 -3.60
C LYS A 73 4.77 5.77 -2.51
N SER A 74 5.12 6.23 -1.31
CA SER A 74 4.17 6.34 -0.19
C SER A 74 3.04 7.34 -0.48
N THR A 75 3.31 8.40 -1.26
CA THR A 75 2.27 9.31 -1.72
C THR A 75 1.31 8.60 -2.66
N LEU A 76 1.81 7.79 -3.59
CA LEU A 76 0.99 7.00 -4.51
C LEU A 76 0.12 6.00 -3.73
N LEU A 77 0.73 5.24 -2.81
CA LEU A 77 -0.01 4.29 -1.97
C LEU A 77 -1.15 4.98 -1.17
N ARG A 78 -0.88 6.19 -0.66
CA ARG A 78 -1.88 7.00 0.04
C ARG A 78 -2.92 7.64 -0.88
N CYS A 79 -2.64 7.80 -2.16
CA CYS A 79 -3.66 8.16 -3.15
C CYS A 79 -4.55 6.94 -3.48
N ILE A 80 -3.99 5.72 -3.54
CA ILE A 80 -4.74 4.49 -3.82
C ILE A 80 -5.81 4.21 -2.76
N ASN A 81 -5.58 4.53 -1.49
CA ASN A 81 -6.61 4.43 -0.44
C ASN A 81 -7.26 5.79 -0.12
N ARG A 82 -6.96 6.82 -0.91
CA ARG A 82 -7.44 8.19 -0.79
C ARG A 82 -7.24 8.81 0.61
N LEU A 83 -6.21 8.39 1.35
CA LEU A 83 -5.73 9.13 2.52
C LEU A 83 -5.13 10.49 2.12
N ILE A 84 -4.69 10.58 0.87
CA ILE A 84 -4.30 11.82 0.20
C ILE A 84 -5.12 11.90 -1.08
N ASP A 85 -5.94 12.94 -1.24
CA ASP A 85 -6.66 13.15 -2.49
C ASP A 85 -5.67 13.45 -3.62
N PRO A 86 -5.73 12.75 -4.77
CA PRO A 86 -4.97 13.12 -5.95
C PRO A 86 -5.39 14.51 -6.46
N THR A 87 -4.53 15.18 -7.21
CA THR A 87 -4.88 16.44 -7.89
C THR A 87 -5.74 16.15 -9.11
N SER A 88 -5.41 15.06 -9.83
CA SER A 88 -6.19 14.55 -10.97
C SER A 88 -5.92 13.08 -11.18
N GLY A 89 -6.71 12.44 -12.04
CA GLY A 89 -6.68 11.01 -12.35
C GLY A 89 -7.75 10.24 -11.59
N GLU A 90 -7.78 8.93 -11.79
CA GLU A 90 -8.77 8.00 -11.24
C GLU A 90 -8.07 6.84 -10.53
N VAL A 91 -8.71 6.31 -9.49
CA VAL A 91 -8.33 5.06 -8.83
C VAL A 91 -9.55 4.19 -8.72
N LEU A 92 -9.56 3.09 -9.46
CA LEU A 92 -10.64 2.12 -9.41
C LEU A 92 -10.23 0.96 -8.49
N ILE A 93 -11.07 0.68 -7.52
CA ILE A 93 -10.99 -0.50 -6.66
C ILE A 93 -12.15 -1.41 -7.05
N GLU A 94 -11.83 -2.58 -7.63
CA GLU A 94 -12.82 -3.51 -8.19
C GLU A 94 -13.82 -2.82 -9.13
N GLY A 95 -13.33 -1.88 -9.94
CA GLY A 95 -14.14 -1.13 -10.91
C GLY A 95 -14.87 0.10 -10.35
N GLU A 96 -14.84 0.34 -9.04
CA GLU A 96 -15.43 1.53 -8.42
C GLU A 96 -14.39 2.66 -8.28
N ASP A 97 -14.62 3.84 -8.91
CA ASP A 97 -13.71 4.99 -8.79
C ASP A 97 -13.83 5.66 -7.42
N ILE A 98 -12.85 5.39 -6.57
CA ILE A 98 -12.83 5.94 -5.20
C ILE A 98 -12.51 7.43 -5.13
N VAL A 99 -11.97 8.03 -6.21
CA VAL A 99 -11.62 9.47 -6.23
C VAL A 99 -12.89 10.31 -6.27
N SER A 100 -13.90 9.86 -6.99
CA SER A 100 -15.20 10.54 -7.15
C SER A 100 -16.20 10.24 -6.01
N MET A 101 -15.92 9.23 -5.15
CA MET A 101 -16.83 8.82 -4.07
C MET A 101 -17.01 9.89 -3.00
N GLY A 102 -18.22 9.94 -2.42
CA GLY A 102 -18.49 10.62 -1.16
C GLY A 102 -17.85 9.90 0.05
N ASP A 103 -17.84 10.57 1.20
CA ASP A 103 -17.14 10.06 2.39
C ASP A 103 -17.70 8.73 2.91
N GLU A 104 -19.02 8.50 2.82
CA GLU A 104 -19.66 7.26 3.30
C GLU A 104 -19.24 6.05 2.45
N ASP A 105 -19.31 6.16 1.11
CA ASP A 105 -18.89 5.10 0.20
C ASP A 105 -17.39 4.82 0.28
N LEU A 106 -16.57 5.87 0.37
CA LEU A 106 -15.15 5.75 0.57
C LEU A 106 -14.81 5.01 1.87
N GLN A 107 -15.52 5.31 2.97
CA GLN A 107 -15.35 4.59 4.24
C GLN A 107 -15.75 3.12 4.11
N ARG A 108 -16.81 2.82 3.36
CA ARG A 108 -17.22 1.42 3.06
C ARG A 108 -16.10 0.68 2.34
N VAL A 109 -15.58 1.22 1.23
CA VAL A 109 -14.49 0.59 0.46
C VAL A 109 -13.24 0.38 1.34
N ARG A 110 -12.83 1.39 2.11
CA ARG A 110 -11.67 1.27 3.01
C ARG A 110 -11.86 0.20 4.09
N ARG A 111 -13.07 0.02 4.60
CA ARG A 111 -13.35 -0.96 5.66
C ARG A 111 -13.46 -2.39 5.12
N GLU A 112 -14.00 -2.55 3.93
CA GLU A 112 -14.33 -3.86 3.36
C GLU A 112 -13.26 -4.40 2.44
N LYS A 113 -12.62 -3.53 1.62
CA LYS A 113 -11.74 -3.94 0.54
C LYS A 113 -10.26 -3.73 0.81
N LEU A 114 -9.90 -2.78 1.68
CA LEU A 114 -8.51 -2.35 1.85
C LEU A 114 -7.98 -2.66 3.25
N GLY A 115 -6.85 -3.36 3.32
CA GLY A 115 -6.01 -3.46 4.51
C GLY A 115 -4.76 -2.61 4.35
N MET A 116 -4.25 -2.00 5.43
CA MET A 116 -3.02 -1.21 5.36
C MET A 116 -2.03 -1.58 6.47
N VAL A 117 -0.79 -1.84 6.07
CA VAL A 117 0.36 -2.08 6.95
C VAL A 117 1.33 -0.90 6.80
N PHE A 118 1.69 -0.29 7.91
CA PHE A 118 2.50 0.93 7.94
C PHE A 118 3.96 0.64 8.30
N GLN A 119 4.87 1.48 7.84
CA GLN A 119 6.30 1.44 8.15
C GLN A 119 6.58 1.52 9.67
N SER A 120 5.85 2.35 10.40
CA SER A 120 6.03 2.60 11.84
C SER A 120 5.09 1.78 12.73
N PHE A 121 4.66 0.59 12.28
CA PHE A 121 3.71 -0.32 12.92
C PHE A 121 2.34 0.31 13.20
N ALA A 122 2.25 1.58 13.58
CA ALA A 122 1.04 2.33 13.91
C ALA A 122 0.12 1.60 14.92
N LEU A 123 0.72 0.91 15.89
CA LEU A 123 -0.01 0.18 16.91
C LEU A 123 -0.51 1.12 18.01
N LEU A 124 -1.62 0.75 18.64
CA LEU A 124 -2.18 1.42 19.79
C LEU A 124 -1.38 0.99 21.04
N PRO A 125 -0.57 1.88 21.63
CA PRO A 125 0.49 1.47 22.56
C PRO A 125 -0.02 0.93 23.90
N HIS A 126 -1.25 1.28 24.31
CA HIS A 126 -1.85 0.87 25.58
C HIS A 126 -2.85 -0.28 25.43
N ARG A 127 -2.93 -0.86 24.24
CA ARG A 127 -3.80 -1.99 23.94
C ARG A 127 -3.00 -3.28 23.83
N THR A 128 -3.63 -4.39 24.18
CA THR A 128 -3.08 -5.72 23.97
C THR A 128 -2.97 -6.05 22.48
N VAL A 129 -2.29 -7.14 22.12
CA VAL A 129 -2.25 -7.69 20.77
C VAL A 129 -3.66 -7.95 20.26
N LEU A 130 -4.51 -8.63 21.05
CA LEU A 130 -5.89 -8.96 20.69
C LEU A 130 -6.71 -7.70 20.42
N GLU A 131 -6.60 -6.69 21.26
CA GLU A 131 -7.30 -5.41 21.10
C GLU A 131 -6.81 -4.61 19.90
N ASN A 132 -5.49 -4.64 19.59
CA ASN A 132 -4.94 -4.00 18.39
C ASN A 132 -5.44 -4.68 17.13
N VAL A 133 -5.38 -6.00 17.07
CA VAL A 133 -5.84 -6.78 15.91
C VAL A 133 -7.34 -6.63 15.70
N GLY A 134 -8.12 -6.64 16.78
CA GLY A 134 -9.57 -6.46 16.73
C GLY A 134 -10.05 -5.02 16.50
N PHE A 135 -9.16 -4.02 16.49
CA PHE A 135 -9.55 -2.61 16.48
C PHE A 135 -10.35 -2.19 15.23
N GLY A 136 -9.95 -2.65 14.05
CA GLY A 136 -10.68 -2.37 12.80
C GLY A 136 -12.11 -2.95 12.82
N LEU A 137 -12.27 -4.14 13.41
CA LEU A 137 -13.56 -4.79 13.58
C LEU A 137 -14.43 -4.08 14.64
N GLU A 138 -13.81 -3.53 15.69
CA GLU A 138 -14.47 -2.70 16.70
C GLU A 138 -15.11 -1.45 16.07
N ILE A 139 -14.35 -0.73 15.23
CA ILE A 139 -14.85 0.45 14.50
C ILE A 139 -15.99 0.08 13.54
N ARG A 140 -15.98 -1.12 12.98
CA ARG A 140 -17.07 -1.65 12.12
C ARG A 140 -18.32 -2.05 12.90
N GLY A 141 -18.29 -2.02 14.25
CA GLY A 141 -19.42 -2.41 15.09
C GLY A 141 -19.65 -3.92 15.13
N ILE A 142 -18.64 -4.73 14.78
CA ILE A 142 -18.71 -6.19 14.87
C ILE A 142 -18.85 -6.60 16.36
N ASP A 143 -19.76 -7.51 16.63
CA ASP A 143 -20.01 -7.98 17.99
C ASP A 143 -18.73 -8.54 18.66
N ALA A 144 -18.66 -8.49 20.00
CA ALA A 144 -17.43 -8.80 20.75
C ALA A 144 -16.94 -10.24 20.53
N ALA A 145 -17.84 -11.21 20.46
CA ALA A 145 -17.48 -12.62 20.31
C ALA A 145 -16.92 -12.90 18.90
N GLU A 146 -17.57 -12.37 17.88
CA GLU A 146 -17.12 -12.52 16.49
C GLU A 146 -15.81 -11.74 16.26
N ARG A 147 -15.67 -10.54 16.84
CA ARG A 147 -14.43 -9.75 16.80
C ARG A 147 -13.25 -10.51 17.42
N GLU A 148 -13.45 -11.09 18.60
CA GLU A 148 -12.43 -11.89 19.26
C GLU A 148 -12.04 -13.10 18.42
N ARG A 149 -13.02 -13.82 17.87
CA ARG A 149 -12.78 -14.97 17.00
C ARG A 149 -11.92 -14.61 15.79
N LYS A 150 -12.30 -13.55 15.04
CA LYS A 150 -11.55 -13.10 13.86
C LYS A 150 -10.15 -12.60 14.23
N ALA A 151 -10.03 -11.86 15.33
CA ALA A 151 -8.72 -11.38 15.78
C ALA A 151 -7.79 -12.54 16.17
N ARG A 152 -8.29 -13.58 16.87
CA ARG A 152 -7.49 -14.77 17.19
C ARG A 152 -7.05 -15.54 15.95
N THR A 153 -7.92 -15.71 14.96
CA THR A 153 -7.56 -16.33 13.68
C THR A 153 -6.43 -15.56 12.98
N ALA A 154 -6.51 -14.22 12.95
CA ALA A 154 -5.45 -13.41 12.35
C ALA A 154 -4.14 -13.45 13.15
N ILE A 155 -4.20 -13.52 14.49
CA ILE A 155 -3.03 -13.69 15.38
C ILE A 155 -2.35 -15.04 15.12
N GLU A 156 -3.13 -16.11 15.00
CA GLU A 156 -2.61 -17.45 14.68
C GLU A 156 -1.94 -17.46 13.30
N LEU A 157 -2.54 -16.81 12.30
CA LEU A 157 -2.02 -16.75 10.93
C LEU A 157 -0.62 -16.14 10.85
N VAL A 158 -0.32 -15.17 11.72
CA VAL A 158 1.00 -14.51 11.79
C VAL A 158 1.92 -15.10 12.89
N GLY A 159 1.60 -16.28 13.41
CA GLY A 159 2.45 -16.99 14.38
C GLY A 159 2.59 -16.30 15.75
N LEU A 160 1.57 -15.53 16.19
CA LEU A 160 1.57 -14.84 17.48
C LEU A 160 0.64 -15.49 18.53
N SER A 161 0.26 -16.77 18.35
CA SER A 161 -0.52 -17.51 19.35
C SER A 161 0.19 -17.53 20.72
N GLY A 162 -0.56 -17.22 21.77
CA GLY A 162 -0.05 -17.11 23.13
C GLY A 162 0.35 -15.70 23.57
N TYR A 163 0.38 -14.73 22.63
CA TYR A 163 0.70 -13.31 22.93
C TYR A 163 -0.54 -12.40 22.93
N GLU A 164 -1.76 -12.94 22.88
CA GLU A 164 -3.01 -12.19 22.75
C GLU A 164 -3.18 -11.11 23.81
N GLN A 165 -2.74 -11.41 25.05
CA GLN A 165 -2.87 -10.51 26.20
C GLN A 165 -1.64 -9.63 26.46
N SER A 166 -0.57 -9.82 25.67
CA SER A 166 0.64 -9.01 25.81
C SER A 166 0.38 -7.57 25.35
N ILE A 167 0.99 -6.61 26.02
CA ILE A 167 0.95 -5.20 25.61
C ILE A 167 1.93 -5.02 24.44
N THR A 168 1.52 -4.31 23.42
CA THR A 168 2.31 -4.18 22.18
C THR A 168 3.67 -3.53 22.36
N GLN A 169 3.85 -2.70 23.38
CA GLN A 169 5.14 -2.08 23.72
C GLN A 169 6.18 -3.07 24.29
N GLU A 170 5.76 -4.21 24.79
CA GLU A 170 6.62 -5.25 25.34
C GLU A 170 7.17 -6.21 24.30
N LEU A 171 6.68 -6.08 23.03
CA LEU A 171 7.03 -6.95 21.93
C LEU A 171 8.29 -6.47 21.19
N SER A 172 9.03 -7.41 20.61
CA SER A 172 10.11 -7.08 19.64
C SER A 172 9.55 -6.38 18.39
N GLY A 173 10.39 -5.66 17.65
CA GLY A 173 9.99 -4.98 16.42
C GLY A 173 9.33 -5.91 15.40
N GLY A 174 9.88 -7.12 15.22
CA GLY A 174 9.28 -8.14 14.34
C GLY A 174 7.90 -8.60 14.83
N MET A 175 7.73 -8.80 16.14
CA MET A 175 6.41 -9.14 16.69
C MET A 175 5.42 -7.99 16.53
N GLN A 176 5.84 -6.74 16.71
CA GLN A 176 5.00 -5.57 16.50
C GLN A 176 4.55 -5.48 15.02
N GLN A 177 5.45 -5.80 14.08
CA GLN A 177 5.10 -5.85 12.66
C GLN A 177 4.07 -6.94 12.36
N ARG A 178 4.23 -8.14 12.94
CA ARG A 178 3.23 -9.22 12.85
C ARG A 178 1.86 -8.79 13.40
N VAL A 179 1.83 -8.05 14.50
CA VAL A 179 0.57 -7.47 15.03
C VAL A 179 -0.05 -6.50 14.02
N GLY A 180 0.75 -5.65 13.37
CA GLY A 180 0.31 -4.74 12.32
C GLY A 180 -0.28 -5.48 11.11
N LEU A 181 0.37 -6.56 10.68
CA LEU A 181 -0.10 -7.43 9.60
C LEU A 181 -1.40 -8.15 10.00
N ALA A 182 -1.44 -8.77 11.19
CA ALA A 182 -2.65 -9.43 11.72
C ALA A 182 -3.84 -8.46 11.79
N ARG A 183 -3.62 -7.22 12.23
CA ARG A 183 -4.66 -6.18 12.28
C ARG A 183 -5.21 -5.87 10.89
N ALA A 184 -4.36 -5.77 9.88
CA ALA A 184 -4.79 -5.56 8.50
C ALA A 184 -5.59 -6.76 7.97
N LEU A 185 -5.16 -7.98 8.27
CA LEU A 185 -5.80 -9.22 7.82
C LEU A 185 -7.11 -9.55 8.57
N ALA A 186 -7.27 -9.10 9.82
CA ALA A 186 -8.44 -9.44 10.65
C ALA A 186 -9.78 -9.00 10.02
N SER A 187 -9.78 -7.94 9.22
CA SER A 187 -10.96 -7.46 8.48
C SER A 187 -11.22 -8.23 7.19
N ASP A 188 -10.36 -9.18 6.83
CA ASP A 188 -10.40 -9.97 5.60
C ASP A 188 -10.50 -9.12 4.33
N PRO A 189 -9.58 -8.18 4.10
CA PRO A 189 -9.60 -7.32 2.92
C PRO A 189 -9.24 -8.08 1.65
N ASP A 190 -9.67 -7.60 0.49
CA ASP A 190 -9.29 -8.16 -0.81
C ASP A 190 -7.91 -7.66 -1.26
N ILE A 191 -7.50 -6.46 -0.80
CA ILE A 191 -6.27 -5.78 -1.19
C ILE A 191 -5.49 -5.34 0.05
N LEU A 192 -4.21 -5.69 0.13
CA LEU A 192 -3.27 -5.22 1.16
C LEU A 192 -2.35 -4.15 0.59
N LEU A 193 -2.29 -3.00 1.26
CA LEU A 193 -1.39 -1.90 0.96
C LEU A 193 -0.27 -1.89 2.01
N MET A 194 1.00 -2.05 1.60
CA MET A 194 2.13 -2.16 2.51
C MET A 194 3.16 -1.06 2.23
N ASP A 195 3.29 -0.09 3.15
CA ASP A 195 4.18 1.08 3.00
C ASP A 195 5.50 0.84 3.73
N GLU A 196 6.55 0.38 3.03
CA GLU A 196 7.89 0.04 3.55
C GLU A 196 7.83 -0.81 4.84
N ALA A 197 6.93 -1.80 4.84
CA ALA A 197 6.51 -2.51 6.04
C ALA A 197 7.67 -3.22 6.79
N PHE A 198 8.73 -3.61 6.10
CA PHE A 198 9.84 -4.36 6.69
C PHE A 198 11.12 -3.53 6.87
N SER A 199 11.12 -2.25 6.48
CA SER A 199 12.32 -1.41 6.47
C SER A 199 12.94 -1.17 7.85
N ALA A 200 12.12 -1.18 8.92
CA ALA A 200 12.55 -0.97 10.30
C ALA A 200 13.08 -2.24 10.99
N LEU A 201 13.03 -3.40 10.32
CA LEU A 201 13.45 -4.69 10.88
C LEU A 201 14.92 -4.98 10.58
N ASP A 202 15.56 -5.73 11.47
CA ASP A 202 16.89 -6.27 11.16
C ASP A 202 16.86 -7.29 10.01
N PRO A 203 17.99 -7.53 9.32
CA PRO A 203 18.01 -8.32 8.08
C PRO A 203 17.51 -9.77 8.24
N MET A 204 17.68 -10.38 9.40
CA MET A 204 17.27 -11.77 9.63
C MET A 204 15.75 -11.84 9.80
N ILE A 205 15.20 -11.03 10.69
CA ILE A 205 13.74 -10.95 10.92
C ILE A 205 13.01 -10.49 9.66
N ARG A 206 13.62 -9.58 8.89
CA ARG A 206 13.07 -9.14 7.61
C ARG A 206 12.87 -10.29 6.63
N ARG A 207 13.85 -11.17 6.50
CA ARG A 207 13.75 -12.37 5.64
C ARG A 207 12.62 -13.31 6.09
N ASP A 208 12.54 -13.56 7.40
CA ASP A 208 11.49 -14.41 7.96
C ASP A 208 10.09 -13.81 7.69
N MET A 209 9.95 -12.49 7.84
CA MET A 209 8.69 -11.77 7.55
C MET A 209 8.31 -11.80 6.07
N GLN A 210 9.30 -11.76 5.17
CA GLN A 210 9.07 -11.89 3.72
C GLN A 210 8.58 -13.29 3.37
N ASP A 211 9.20 -14.33 3.91
CA ASP A 211 8.80 -15.72 3.67
C ASP A 211 7.38 -15.97 4.21
N GLU A 212 7.09 -15.45 5.40
CA GLU A 212 5.75 -15.52 5.99
C GLU A 212 4.69 -14.76 5.16
N LEU A 213 5.04 -13.60 4.60
CA LEU A 213 4.12 -12.86 3.72
C LEU A 213 3.77 -13.66 2.47
N LEU A 214 4.74 -14.34 1.85
CA LEU A 214 4.52 -15.21 0.71
C LEU A 214 3.61 -16.39 1.08
N ASP A 215 3.88 -17.06 2.21
CA ASP A 215 3.05 -18.17 2.71
C ASP A 215 1.60 -17.72 2.98
N ILE A 216 1.41 -16.53 3.53
CA ILE A 216 0.08 -15.95 3.80
C ILE A 216 -0.63 -15.62 2.48
N GLN A 217 0.09 -15.03 1.54
CA GLN A 217 -0.45 -14.66 0.23
C GLN A 217 -0.88 -15.88 -0.56
N ASP A 218 -0.06 -16.93 -0.61
CA ASP A 218 -0.38 -18.21 -1.26
C ASP A 218 -1.66 -18.87 -0.69
N ARG A 219 -1.86 -18.74 0.64
CA ARG A 219 -3.05 -19.30 1.31
C ARG A 219 -4.31 -18.48 1.10
N LEU A 220 -4.19 -17.15 1.06
CA LEU A 220 -5.34 -16.25 1.06
C LEU A 220 -5.68 -15.71 -0.34
N GLY A 221 -4.76 -15.75 -1.31
CA GLY A 221 -4.94 -15.24 -2.67
C GLY A 221 -5.23 -13.74 -2.73
N LYS A 222 -4.75 -12.96 -1.74
CA LYS A 222 -5.00 -11.51 -1.68
C LYS A 222 -4.07 -10.76 -2.63
N ALA A 223 -4.56 -9.69 -3.25
CA ALA A 223 -3.70 -8.76 -3.96
C ALA A 223 -2.91 -7.91 -2.98
N ILE A 224 -1.62 -7.69 -3.25
CA ILE A 224 -0.73 -6.90 -2.40
C ILE A 224 -0.07 -5.81 -3.23
N ILE A 225 -0.15 -4.55 -2.78
CA ILE A 225 0.70 -3.47 -3.28
C ILE A 225 1.77 -3.19 -2.23
N PHE A 226 2.99 -3.56 -2.56
CA PHE A 226 4.14 -3.51 -1.65
C PHE A 226 5.10 -2.39 -2.04
N VAL A 227 5.35 -1.45 -1.14
CA VAL A 227 6.29 -0.34 -1.35
C VAL A 227 7.63 -0.68 -0.72
N THR A 228 8.71 -0.59 -1.48
CA THR A 228 10.07 -0.76 -0.98
C THR A 228 11.08 0.13 -1.72
N HIS A 229 12.26 0.30 -1.13
CA HIS A 229 13.44 0.86 -1.79
C HIS A 229 14.58 -0.17 -1.91
N ASP A 230 14.33 -1.41 -1.49
CA ASP A 230 15.28 -2.53 -1.49
C ASP A 230 15.01 -3.43 -2.72
N LEU A 231 16.04 -3.60 -3.56
CA LEU A 231 15.93 -4.39 -4.79
C LEU A 231 15.74 -5.88 -4.48
N ASP A 232 16.49 -6.43 -3.52
CA ASP A 232 16.40 -7.84 -3.15
C ASP A 232 14.99 -8.20 -2.65
N GLU A 233 14.37 -7.28 -1.89
CA GLU A 233 13.01 -7.42 -1.43
C GLU A 233 12.01 -7.39 -2.60
N ALA A 234 12.18 -6.45 -3.54
CA ALA A 234 11.33 -6.35 -4.72
C ALA A 234 11.42 -7.61 -5.60
N LEU A 235 12.62 -8.12 -5.82
CA LEU A 235 12.86 -9.34 -6.63
C LEU A 235 12.34 -10.61 -5.96
N LYS A 236 12.37 -10.67 -4.62
CA LYS A 236 11.90 -11.82 -3.85
C LYS A 236 10.38 -11.91 -3.79
N LEU A 237 9.72 -10.77 -3.60
CA LEU A 237 8.29 -10.72 -3.31
C LEU A 237 7.41 -10.49 -4.56
N GLY A 238 7.89 -9.72 -5.54
CA GLY A 238 7.05 -9.18 -6.59
C GLY A 238 6.81 -10.14 -7.75
N ASP A 239 5.55 -10.36 -8.09
CA ASP A 239 5.17 -10.93 -9.39
C ASP A 239 5.47 -9.93 -10.51
N ARG A 240 5.12 -8.66 -10.26
CA ARG A 240 5.50 -7.52 -11.12
C ARG A 240 6.03 -6.36 -10.28
N ILE A 241 7.01 -5.67 -10.85
CA ILE A 241 7.71 -4.56 -10.20
C ILE A 241 7.56 -3.31 -11.05
N ALA A 242 7.10 -2.23 -10.45
CA ALA A 242 7.07 -0.89 -11.06
C ALA A 242 8.22 -0.05 -10.50
N LEU A 243 9.14 0.35 -11.36
CA LEU A 243 10.23 1.27 -11.01
C LEU A 243 9.72 2.70 -11.07
N MET A 244 9.84 3.41 -9.94
CA MET A 244 9.46 4.82 -9.83
C MET A 244 10.67 5.74 -9.73
N LYS A 245 10.66 6.79 -10.55
CA LYS A 245 11.64 7.89 -10.51
C LYS A 245 10.92 9.21 -10.71
N ASP A 246 11.23 10.19 -9.89
CA ASP A 246 10.67 11.55 -10.00
C ASP A 246 9.14 11.60 -10.14
N GLY A 247 8.43 10.75 -9.37
CA GLY A 247 6.97 10.67 -9.35
C GLY A 247 6.33 10.12 -10.61
N ARG A 248 7.08 9.39 -11.41
CA ARG A 248 6.60 8.64 -12.59
C ARG A 248 6.99 7.19 -12.47
N ILE A 249 6.21 6.32 -13.08
CA ILE A 249 6.65 4.96 -13.37
C ILE A 249 7.48 5.04 -14.65
N ILE A 250 8.70 4.48 -14.58
CA ILE A 250 9.63 4.44 -15.71
C ILE A 250 9.66 3.06 -16.37
N GLN A 251 9.36 2.01 -15.63
CA GLN A 251 9.28 0.64 -16.14
C GLN A 251 8.34 -0.18 -15.27
N VAL A 252 7.62 -1.12 -15.89
CA VAL A 252 6.87 -2.19 -15.20
C VAL A 252 7.20 -3.50 -15.88
N GLY A 253 7.56 -4.51 -15.09
CA GLY A 253 7.88 -5.84 -15.61
C GLY A 253 8.05 -6.86 -14.50
N THR A 254 8.36 -8.10 -14.88
CA THR A 254 8.77 -9.16 -13.96
C THR A 254 10.18 -8.89 -13.40
N ALA A 255 10.59 -9.65 -12.39
CA ALA A 255 11.97 -9.59 -11.89
C ALA A 255 13.01 -9.78 -13.00
N GLU A 256 12.74 -10.70 -13.95
CA GLU A 256 13.61 -10.96 -15.10
C GLU A 256 13.69 -9.73 -16.03
N ASP A 257 12.54 -9.10 -16.36
CA ASP A 257 12.51 -7.91 -17.22
C ASP A 257 13.32 -6.76 -16.62
N ILE A 258 13.17 -6.53 -15.31
CA ILE A 258 13.89 -5.45 -14.59
C ILE A 258 15.41 -5.68 -14.59
N LEU A 259 15.87 -6.93 -14.46
CA LEU A 259 17.30 -7.25 -14.41
C LEU A 259 17.95 -7.34 -15.79
N THR A 260 17.24 -7.83 -16.80
CA THR A 260 17.82 -8.13 -18.12
C THR A 260 17.62 -7.03 -19.15
N ASN A 261 16.53 -6.25 -19.03
CA ASN A 261 16.14 -5.21 -19.98
C ASN A 261 15.80 -3.89 -19.29
N PRO A 262 16.71 -3.26 -18.53
CA PRO A 262 16.42 -2.00 -17.86
C PRO A 262 16.19 -0.87 -18.90
N GLU A 263 15.05 -0.17 -18.79
CA GLU A 263 14.73 0.96 -19.69
C GLU A 263 15.58 2.22 -19.41
N ASN A 264 16.20 2.30 -18.22
CA ASN A 264 17.10 3.38 -17.83
C ASN A 264 18.19 2.83 -16.90
N GLU A 265 19.40 3.42 -16.98
CA GLU A 265 20.52 3.15 -16.05
C GLU A 265 20.27 3.70 -14.64
#